data_58329819da0124bd1a2b2ed65403a5e4
#
_entry.id   58329819da0124bd1a2b2ed65403a5e4
#
_cell.length_a   1.000
_cell.length_b   1.000
_cell.length_c   1.000
_cell.angle_alpha   90.00
_cell.angle_beta   90.00
_cell.angle_gamma   90.00
#
_symmetry.space_group_name_H-M   'P 1'
#
loop_
_entity.id
_entity.type
_entity.pdbx_description
1 polymer ?
#
loop_
_entity_poly.entity_id
_entity_poly.type
_entity_poly.pdbx_seq_one_letter_code
_entity_poly.pdbx_strand_id
1 'polypeptide(L)' 'DAANAAAEAADAATAAAQDAADAVAALSTQVAEMIDALKKQITALTNLVIKIQKKVKA' A
#
# COMPACT_ATOMS: atom_id res chain seq x y z
N ASP A 1 4.81 40.34 -12.51
CA ASP A 1 5.86 40.73 -11.58
C ASP A 1 6.59 39.48 -11.10
N ALA A 2 7.92 39.58 -10.96
CA ALA A 2 8.76 38.44 -10.59
C ALA A 2 8.38 37.84 -9.23
N ALA A 3 8.02 38.69 -8.28
CA ALA A 3 7.59 38.24 -6.95
C ALA A 3 6.29 37.42 -7.02
N ASN A 4 5.35 37.85 -7.83
CA ASN A 4 4.08 37.11 -8.01
C ASN A 4 4.33 35.80 -8.74
N ALA A 5 5.19 35.79 -9.75
CA ALA A 5 5.53 34.57 -10.47
C ALA A 5 6.23 33.56 -9.55
N ALA A 6 7.10 34.03 -8.68
CA ALA A 6 7.78 33.15 -7.71
C ALA A 6 6.78 32.59 -6.70
N ALA A 7 5.83 33.41 -6.22
CA ALA A 7 4.81 32.94 -5.29
C ALA A 7 3.90 31.91 -5.95
N GLU A 8 3.50 32.10 -7.19
CA GLU A 8 2.67 31.17 -7.93
C GLU A 8 3.42 29.83 -8.14
N ALA A 9 4.71 29.91 -8.49
CA ALA A 9 5.53 28.70 -8.65
C ALA A 9 5.68 27.93 -7.34
N ALA A 10 5.86 28.65 -6.21
CA ALA A 10 5.95 28.01 -4.91
C ALA A 10 4.62 27.35 -4.51
N ASP A 11 3.50 27.99 -4.80
CA ASP A 11 2.17 27.42 -4.52
C ASP A 11 1.95 26.16 -5.36
N ALA A 12 2.31 26.20 -6.65
CA ALA A 12 2.17 25.04 -7.52
C ALA A 12 3.07 23.88 -7.06
N ALA A 13 4.28 24.18 -6.61
CA ALA A 13 5.20 23.16 -6.10
C ALA A 13 4.66 22.54 -4.81
N THR A 14 4.07 23.36 -3.92
CA THR A 14 3.47 22.87 -2.68
C THR A 14 2.28 21.95 -2.98
N ALA A 15 1.41 22.34 -3.92
CA ALA A 15 0.27 21.54 -4.33
C ALA A 15 0.71 20.21 -4.94
N ALA A 16 1.74 20.22 -5.78
CA ALA A 16 2.27 19.01 -6.38
C ALA A 16 2.89 18.08 -5.32
N ALA A 17 3.61 18.64 -4.35
CA ALA A 17 4.18 17.87 -3.25
C ALA A 17 3.08 17.23 -2.40
N GLN A 18 1.99 17.96 -2.14
CA GLN A 18 0.85 17.46 -1.38
C GLN A 18 0.17 16.31 -2.13
N ASP A 19 -0.05 16.46 -3.43
CA ASP A 19 -0.64 15.42 -4.26
C ASP A 19 0.23 14.16 -4.28
N ALA A 20 1.55 14.33 -4.37
CA ALA A 20 2.47 13.19 -4.33
C ALA A 20 2.43 12.49 -2.98
N ALA A 21 2.38 13.26 -1.87
CA ALA A 21 2.29 12.70 -0.53
C ALA A 21 0.98 11.92 -0.36
N ASP A 22 -0.13 12.45 -0.85
CA ASP A 22 -1.43 11.78 -0.80
C ASP A 22 -1.42 10.49 -1.61
N ALA A 23 -0.79 10.50 -2.78
CA ALA A 23 -0.66 9.31 -3.62
C ALA A 23 0.17 8.23 -2.93
N VAL A 24 1.26 8.62 -2.28
CA VAL A 24 2.11 7.68 -1.53
C VAL A 24 1.33 7.10 -0.35
N ALA A 25 0.57 7.91 0.36
CA ALA A 25 -0.25 7.43 1.49
C ALA A 25 -1.30 6.43 1.01
N ALA A 26 -1.97 6.71 -0.10
CA ALA A 26 -2.96 5.80 -0.69
C ALA A 26 -2.31 4.48 -1.12
N LEU A 27 -1.14 4.56 -1.74
CA LEU A 27 -0.40 3.39 -2.17
C LEU A 27 0.07 2.54 -0.98
N SER A 28 0.54 3.18 0.09
CA SER A 28 0.94 2.48 1.32
C SER A 28 -0.23 1.72 1.91
N THR A 29 -1.41 2.32 1.97
CA THR A 29 -2.62 1.66 2.47
C THR A 29 -2.98 0.47 1.59
N GLN A 30 -2.94 0.65 0.27
CA GLN A 30 -3.27 -0.41 -0.67
C GLN A 30 -2.30 -1.58 -0.56
N VAL A 31 -1.01 -1.31 -0.44
CA VAL A 31 0.01 -2.34 -0.25
C VAL A 31 -0.21 -3.08 1.07
N ALA A 32 -0.51 -2.37 2.15
CA ALA A 32 -0.79 -3.00 3.43
C ALA A 32 -2.00 -3.92 3.37
N GLU A 33 -3.06 -3.52 2.66
CA GLU A 33 -4.24 -4.36 2.46
C GLU A 33 -3.91 -5.61 1.64
N MET A 34 -3.10 -5.47 0.61
CA MET A 34 -2.68 -6.60 -0.21
C MET A 34 -1.83 -7.59 0.58
N ILE A 35 -0.92 -7.09 1.42
CA ILE A 35 -0.10 -7.93 2.28
C ILE A 35 -0.99 -8.67 3.28
N ASP A 36 -1.97 -8.01 3.88
CA ASP A 36 -2.88 -8.63 4.82
C ASP A 36 -3.70 -9.74 4.16
N ALA A 37 -4.21 -9.49 2.96
CA ALA A 37 -4.93 -10.50 2.20
C ALA A 37 -4.04 -11.71 1.89
N LEU A 38 -2.79 -11.44 1.52
CA LEU A 38 -1.82 -12.49 1.21
C LEU A 38 -1.51 -13.33 2.45
N LYS A 39 -1.35 -12.69 3.61
CA LYS A 39 -1.12 -13.39 4.89
C LYS A 39 -2.27 -14.33 5.21
N LYS A 40 -3.50 -13.88 4.99
CA LYS A 40 -4.70 -14.69 5.22
C LYS A 40 -4.72 -15.91 4.30
N GLN A 41 -4.37 -15.73 3.03
CA GLN A 41 -4.28 -16.83 2.07
C GLN A 41 -3.20 -17.83 2.45
N ILE A 42 -2.04 -17.34 2.88
CA ILE A 42 -0.93 -18.21 3.31
C ILE A 42 -1.35 -19.01 4.55
N THR A 43 -2.02 -18.38 5.51
CA THR A 43 -2.51 -19.06 6.70
C THR A 43 -3.51 -20.16 6.34
N ALA A 44 -4.46 -19.86 5.45
CA ALA A 44 -5.45 -20.83 4.99
C ALA A 44 -4.77 -22.01 4.28
N LEU A 45 -3.81 -21.72 3.43
CA LEU A 45 -3.07 -22.75 2.70
C LEU A 45 -2.25 -23.62 3.65
N THR A 46 -1.59 -23.01 4.62
CA THR A 46 -0.82 -23.73 5.64
C THR A 46 -1.72 -24.66 6.42
N ASN A 47 -2.88 -24.20 6.85
CA ASN A 47 -3.84 -25.03 7.59
C ASN A 47 -4.33 -26.20 6.73
N LEU A 48 -4.56 -25.95 5.45
CA LEU A 48 -4.97 -26.99 4.53
C LEU A 48 -3.89 -28.06 4.37
N VAL A 49 -2.66 -27.64 4.22
CA VAL A 49 -1.51 -28.57 4.11
C VAL A 49 -1.39 -29.42 5.38
N ILE A 50 -1.56 -28.82 6.56
CA ILE A 50 -1.53 -29.54 7.83
C ILE A 50 -2.64 -30.60 7.86
N LYS A 51 -3.85 -30.25 7.43
CA LYS A 51 -4.97 -31.20 7.39
C LYS A 51 -4.68 -32.38 6.46
N ILE A 52 -4.13 -32.09 5.29
CA ILE A 52 -3.77 -33.13 4.32
C ILE A 52 -2.68 -34.04 4.91
N GLN A 53 -1.69 -33.43 5.54
CA GLN A 53 -0.59 -34.17 6.16
C GLN A 53 -1.08 -35.14 7.23
N LYS A 54 -2.03 -34.71 8.05
CA LYS A 54 -2.63 -35.55 9.09
C LYS A 54 -3.41 -36.71 8.48
N LYS A 55 -4.14 -36.48 7.40
CA LYS A 55 -4.89 -37.52 6.71
C LYS A 55 -3.98 -38.54 6.06
N VAL A 56 -2.87 -38.09 5.50
CA VAL A 56 -1.90 -38.99 4.86
C VAL A 56 -1.21 -39.89 5.87
N LYS A 57 -0.93 -39.36 7.06
CA LYS A 57 -0.28 -40.13 8.13
C LYS A 57 -1.23 -41.11 8.83
N ALA A 58 -2.51 -40.77 8.81
CA ALA A 58 -3.52 -41.66 9.40
C ALA A 58 -3.77 -42.85 8.49
#